data_1035adbcc96fe30dfed759d3f6431182
#
_entry.id   1035adbcc96fe30dfed759d3f6431182
#
_cell.length_a   1.000
_cell.length_b   1.000
_cell.length_c   1.000
_cell.angle_alpha   90.00
_cell.angle_beta   90.00
_cell.angle_gamma   90.00
#
_symmetry.space_group_name_H-M   'P 1'
#
loop_
_entity.id
_entity.type
_entity.pdbx_description
1 polymer ?
#
loop_
_entity_poly.entity_id
_entity_poly.type
_entity_poly.pdbx_seq_one_letter_code
_entity_poly.pdbx_strand_id
1 'polypeptide(L)'
;MATLKHINSKNADYGAAEQYLLFEHDEFTMKPVLDETGRLIPREDYRLSTLNCGGEDFAIACMRANLRYGKNQRREDVKSHHYIISFDPRDAADNGLTVDQAQALGEKFCAEHFPGHQALVCTHPDGHNHSGNIHVHIVINSLRIEEVPFLPYMDRPADTKAGCKHRCTDAALRYFKSEVMEMCHREGLYQIDLLNGSKNRVTDREYWAQKKGQAALDKQNAP
;
A
#
# COMPACT_ATOMS: atom_id res chain seq x y z
N MET A 1 -5.93 -10.02 11.65
CA MET A 1 -6.76 -8.82 11.96
C MET A 1 -6.46 -7.76 10.92
N ALA A 2 -7.47 -7.25 10.24
CA ALA A 2 -7.26 -6.27 9.20
C ALA A 2 -6.60 -4.98 9.75
N THR A 3 -5.61 -4.45 9.02
CA THR A 3 -4.90 -3.23 9.37
C THR A 3 -4.75 -2.33 8.17
N LEU A 4 -4.55 -1.03 8.39
CA LEU A 4 -4.21 -0.06 7.35
C LEU A 4 -2.93 0.68 7.73
N LYS A 5 -1.93 0.62 6.85
CA LYS A 5 -0.69 1.41 6.94
C LYS A 5 -0.65 2.42 5.79
N HIS A 6 -0.09 3.60 6.06
CA HIS A 6 0.13 4.64 5.06
C HIS A 6 1.58 5.10 5.06
N ILE A 7 2.16 5.26 3.88
CA ILE A 7 3.55 5.68 3.65
C ILE A 7 3.56 6.77 2.58
N ASN A 8 4.25 7.87 2.84
CA ASN A 8 4.56 8.91 1.85
C ASN A 8 5.87 8.60 1.16
N SER A 9 5.90 8.66 -0.17
CA SER A 9 7.13 8.52 -0.94
C SER A 9 7.52 9.83 -1.64
N LYS A 10 8.79 10.20 -1.49
CA LYS A 10 9.43 11.29 -2.22
C LYS A 10 10.29 10.77 -3.38
N ASN A 11 10.31 9.45 -3.60
CA ASN A 11 11.06 8.85 -4.69
C ASN A 11 10.53 9.34 -6.03
N ALA A 12 11.41 9.84 -6.88
CA ALA A 12 11.07 10.31 -8.22
C ALA A 12 10.90 9.15 -9.21
N ASP A 13 11.45 7.98 -8.87
CA ASP A 13 11.31 6.76 -9.63
C ASP A 13 10.02 6.04 -9.21
N TYR A 14 8.97 6.19 -10.01
CA TYR A 14 7.71 5.48 -9.80
C TYR A 14 7.81 3.98 -10.10
N GLY A 15 8.75 3.57 -10.97
CA GLY A 15 9.04 2.17 -11.25
C GLY A 15 9.62 1.43 -10.05
N ALA A 16 10.27 2.15 -9.11
CA ALA A 16 10.76 1.54 -7.87
C ALA A 16 9.62 0.95 -7.01
N ALA A 17 8.42 1.53 -7.05
CA ALA A 17 7.25 0.97 -6.35
C ALA A 17 6.82 -0.34 -6.98
N GLU A 18 6.75 -0.39 -8.30
CA GLU A 18 6.41 -1.61 -9.04
C GLU A 18 7.48 -2.69 -8.85
N GLN A 19 8.76 -2.33 -8.94
CA GLN A 19 9.86 -3.26 -8.68
C GLN A 19 9.75 -3.86 -7.27
N TYR A 20 9.46 -3.05 -6.25
CA TYR A 20 9.26 -3.52 -4.88
C TYR A 20 8.11 -4.52 -4.77
N LEU A 21 7.04 -4.35 -5.56
CA LEU A 21 5.86 -5.20 -5.52
C LEU A 21 6.04 -6.50 -6.32
N LEU A 22 6.84 -6.50 -7.38
CA LEU A 22 6.98 -7.63 -8.30
C LEU A 22 8.15 -8.57 -7.98
N PHE A 23 9.15 -8.06 -7.25
CA PHE A 23 10.37 -8.83 -6.97
C PHE A 23 10.55 -9.07 -5.48
N GLU A 24 11.30 -10.12 -5.15
CA GLU A 24 11.64 -10.47 -3.79
C GLU A 24 12.54 -9.41 -3.15
N HIS A 25 12.26 -9.09 -1.89
CA HIS A 25 13.05 -8.16 -1.08
C HIS A 25 13.36 -8.77 0.27
N ASP A 26 14.61 -8.60 0.71
CA ASP A 26 15.00 -8.93 2.06
C ASP A 26 14.23 -8.07 3.07
N GLU A 27 13.51 -8.70 3.98
CA GLU A 27 12.58 -8.03 4.89
C GLU A 27 13.23 -7.09 5.91
N PHE A 28 14.53 -7.29 6.20
CA PHE A 28 15.26 -6.48 7.19
C PHE A 28 15.97 -5.29 6.55
N THR A 29 16.51 -5.48 5.36
CA THR A 29 17.28 -4.46 4.64
C THR A 29 16.48 -3.72 3.61
N MET A 30 15.30 -4.27 3.22
CA MET A 30 14.44 -3.78 2.13
C MET A 30 15.17 -3.72 0.79
N LYS A 31 16.26 -4.47 0.63
CA LYS A 31 17.00 -4.57 -0.62
C LYS A 31 16.45 -5.71 -1.46
N PRO A 32 16.48 -5.57 -2.80
CA PRO A 32 16.11 -6.66 -3.68
C PRO A 32 16.97 -7.90 -3.44
N VAL A 33 16.36 -9.07 -3.51
CA VAL A 33 17.06 -10.35 -3.50
C VAL A 33 17.50 -10.66 -4.92
N LEU A 34 18.75 -11.08 -5.07
CA LEU A 34 19.32 -11.42 -6.37
C LEU A 34 19.61 -12.92 -6.43
N ASP A 35 19.44 -13.51 -7.61
CA ASP A 35 19.86 -14.87 -7.90
C ASP A 35 21.40 -14.97 -8.02
N GLU A 36 21.91 -16.19 -8.24
CA GLU A 36 23.34 -16.46 -8.42
C GLU A 36 23.96 -15.71 -9.61
N THR A 37 23.15 -15.26 -10.56
CA THR A 37 23.59 -14.48 -11.74
C THR A 37 23.50 -12.97 -11.54
N GLY A 38 23.03 -12.51 -10.38
CA GLY A 38 22.86 -11.08 -10.05
C GLY A 38 21.57 -10.49 -10.60
N ARG A 39 20.58 -11.30 -10.98
CA ARG A 39 19.27 -10.84 -11.45
C ARG A 39 18.27 -10.80 -10.32
N LEU A 40 17.28 -9.91 -10.43
CA LEU A 40 16.16 -9.83 -9.50
C LEU A 40 15.34 -11.11 -9.53
N ILE A 41 14.97 -11.62 -8.36
CA ILE A 41 14.10 -12.80 -8.23
C ILE A 41 12.65 -12.30 -8.26
N PRO A 42 11.83 -12.68 -9.25
CA PRO A 42 10.42 -12.34 -9.28
C PRO A 42 9.66 -13.08 -8.17
N ARG A 43 8.60 -12.44 -7.64
CA ARG A 43 7.67 -13.12 -6.73
C ARG A 43 6.91 -14.22 -7.46
N GLU A 44 6.67 -15.33 -6.78
CA GLU A 44 5.99 -16.47 -7.37
C GLU A 44 4.48 -16.25 -7.56
N ASP A 45 3.84 -15.54 -6.62
CA ASP A 45 2.39 -15.29 -6.65
C ASP A 45 2.07 -13.85 -6.25
N TYR A 46 1.32 -13.18 -7.09
CA TYR A 46 0.76 -11.84 -6.85
C TYR A 46 -0.39 -11.54 -7.81
N ARG A 47 -1.19 -10.53 -7.50
CA ARG A 47 -2.13 -9.92 -8.44
C ARG A 47 -1.76 -8.46 -8.63
N LEU A 48 -1.83 -7.98 -9.87
CA LEU A 48 -1.46 -6.61 -10.21
C LEU A 48 -2.46 -6.00 -11.16
N SER A 49 -2.88 -4.76 -10.88
CA SER A 49 -3.69 -3.96 -11.77
C SER A 49 -3.32 -2.48 -11.68
N THR A 50 -3.66 -1.73 -12.69
CA THR A 50 -3.52 -0.27 -12.73
C THR A 50 -4.87 0.39 -12.94
N LEU A 51 -5.10 1.52 -12.27
CA LEU A 51 -6.31 2.33 -12.43
C LEU A 51 -5.91 3.73 -12.95
N ASN A 52 -6.72 4.26 -13.85
CA ASN A 52 -6.57 5.62 -14.42
C ASN A 52 -5.22 5.87 -15.13
N CYS A 53 -4.54 4.81 -15.59
CA CYS A 53 -3.26 4.92 -16.32
C CYS A 53 -3.43 4.99 -17.84
N GLY A 54 -4.68 4.88 -18.36
CA GLY A 54 -4.95 4.99 -19.81
C GLY A 54 -4.33 3.88 -20.66
N GLY A 55 -4.05 2.72 -20.08
CA GLY A 55 -3.37 1.60 -20.76
C GLY A 55 -1.85 1.73 -20.79
N GLU A 56 -1.29 2.76 -20.16
CA GLU A 56 0.15 2.95 -20.02
C GLU A 56 0.65 2.30 -18.73
N ASP A 57 1.96 2.06 -18.68
CA ASP A 57 2.67 1.74 -17.47
C ASP A 57 2.45 2.81 -16.39
N PHE A 58 2.30 2.39 -15.12
CA PHE A 58 2.01 3.29 -14.00
C PHE A 58 3.05 4.42 -13.86
N ALA A 59 4.34 4.09 -13.98
CA ALA A 59 5.41 5.07 -13.84
C ALA A 59 5.37 6.10 -14.98
N ILE A 60 5.15 5.64 -16.22
CA ILE A 60 5.04 6.51 -17.40
C ILE A 60 3.83 7.43 -17.25
N ALA A 61 2.68 6.89 -16.90
CA ALA A 61 1.45 7.66 -16.70
C ALA A 61 1.62 8.74 -15.62
N CYS A 62 2.24 8.39 -14.46
CA CYS A 62 2.54 9.35 -13.39
C CYS A 62 3.49 10.46 -13.83
N MET A 63 4.60 10.11 -14.49
CA MET A 63 5.57 11.10 -15.00
C MET A 63 4.93 12.07 -15.99
N ARG A 64 4.14 11.56 -16.94
CA ARG A 64 3.43 12.38 -17.92
C ARG A 64 2.44 13.35 -17.26
N ALA A 65 1.65 12.87 -16.28
CA ALA A 65 0.74 13.72 -15.53
C ALA A 65 1.48 14.83 -14.76
N ASN A 66 2.57 14.47 -14.07
CA ASN A 66 3.38 15.43 -13.32
C ASN A 66 3.98 16.51 -14.21
N LEU A 67 4.48 16.14 -15.39
CA LEU A 67 4.98 17.10 -16.39
C LEU A 67 3.86 18.02 -16.90
N ARG A 68 2.70 17.45 -17.26
CA ARG A 68 1.54 18.20 -17.75
C ARG A 68 1.10 19.30 -16.78
N TYR A 69 1.10 19.01 -15.47
CA TYR A 69 0.65 19.93 -14.43
C TYR A 69 1.80 20.72 -13.77
N GLY A 70 3.06 20.49 -14.15
CA GLY A 70 4.23 21.13 -13.55
C GLY A 70 4.36 20.81 -12.06
N LYS A 71 4.00 19.59 -11.64
CA LYS A 71 4.00 19.14 -10.23
C LYS A 71 5.05 18.06 -9.98
N ASN A 72 5.34 17.82 -8.70
CA ASN A 72 6.27 16.78 -8.26
C ASN A 72 7.70 16.91 -8.81
N GLN A 73 8.13 18.12 -9.15
CA GLN A 73 9.43 18.41 -9.73
C GLN A 73 10.54 18.52 -8.69
N ARG A 74 10.21 18.92 -7.45
CA ARG A 74 11.20 19.14 -6.40
C ARG A 74 11.49 17.83 -5.66
N ARG A 75 12.72 17.71 -5.13
CA ARG A 75 13.16 16.52 -4.38
C ARG A 75 12.29 16.27 -3.13
N GLU A 76 11.88 17.32 -2.44
CA GLU A 76 11.06 17.28 -1.22
C GLU A 76 9.59 17.00 -1.44
N ASP A 77 9.10 17.07 -2.69
CA ASP A 77 7.71 16.78 -2.99
C ASP A 77 7.36 15.35 -2.67
N VAL A 78 6.22 15.13 -1.98
CA VAL A 78 5.59 13.81 -1.92
C VAL A 78 5.05 13.48 -3.31
N LYS A 79 5.53 12.40 -3.90
CA LYS A 79 5.25 11.99 -5.27
C LYS A 79 4.20 10.92 -5.35
N SER A 80 4.19 10.02 -4.38
CA SER A 80 3.18 8.97 -4.26
C SER A 80 2.78 8.73 -2.81
N HIS A 81 1.61 8.15 -2.63
CA HIS A 81 1.13 7.63 -1.36
C HIS A 81 0.94 6.13 -1.51
N HIS A 82 1.42 5.38 -0.55
CA HIS A 82 1.32 3.93 -0.51
C HIS A 82 0.47 3.53 0.69
N TYR A 83 -0.68 2.93 0.42
CA TYR A 83 -1.57 2.35 1.42
C TYR A 83 -1.42 0.84 1.38
N ILE A 84 -1.39 0.20 2.56
CA ILE A 84 -1.30 -1.24 2.67
C ILE A 84 -2.44 -1.71 3.57
N ILE A 85 -3.33 -2.51 3.00
CA ILE A 85 -4.41 -3.19 3.73
C ILE A 85 -3.95 -4.62 3.95
N SER A 86 -3.74 -5.01 5.20
CA SER A 86 -3.36 -6.38 5.54
C SER A 86 -4.54 -7.05 6.24
N PHE A 87 -4.96 -8.23 5.77
CA PHE A 87 -6.04 -9.02 6.34
C PHE A 87 -5.55 -9.94 7.45
N ASP A 88 -6.44 -10.50 8.24
CA ASP A 88 -6.10 -11.50 9.24
C ASP A 88 -5.64 -12.80 8.53
N PRO A 89 -4.55 -13.44 8.97
CA PRO A 89 -4.14 -14.73 8.37
C PRO A 89 -5.23 -15.81 8.41
N ARG A 90 -6.15 -15.72 9.39
CA ARG A 90 -7.26 -16.67 9.53
C ARG A 90 -8.37 -16.44 8.49
N ASP A 91 -8.44 -15.25 7.87
CA ASP A 91 -9.51 -14.95 6.90
C ASP A 91 -9.48 -15.91 5.71
N ALA A 92 -8.31 -16.39 5.31
CA ALA A 92 -8.19 -17.36 4.24
C ALA A 92 -8.83 -18.72 4.63
N ALA A 93 -8.59 -19.20 5.85
CA ALA A 93 -9.10 -20.49 6.32
C ALA A 93 -10.55 -20.43 6.81
N ASP A 94 -10.88 -19.40 7.59
CA ASP A 94 -12.16 -19.30 8.31
C ASP A 94 -13.26 -18.64 7.46
N ASN A 95 -12.88 -17.64 6.65
CA ASN A 95 -13.80 -16.81 5.88
C ASN A 95 -13.66 -16.98 4.35
N GLY A 96 -12.74 -17.84 3.90
CA GLY A 96 -12.56 -18.17 2.49
C GLY A 96 -11.96 -17.02 1.65
N LEU A 97 -11.26 -16.07 2.28
CA LEU A 97 -10.62 -14.97 1.56
C LEU A 97 -9.52 -15.50 0.64
N THR A 98 -9.65 -15.24 -0.64
CA THR A 98 -8.64 -15.56 -1.65
C THR A 98 -7.84 -14.31 -2.05
N VAL A 99 -6.70 -14.52 -2.71
CA VAL A 99 -5.88 -13.42 -3.27
C VAL A 99 -6.66 -12.61 -4.29
N ASP A 100 -7.48 -13.28 -5.12
CA ASP A 100 -8.30 -12.62 -6.14
C ASP A 100 -9.41 -11.77 -5.50
N GLN A 101 -10.05 -12.25 -4.44
CA GLN A 101 -11.04 -11.47 -3.70
C GLN A 101 -10.40 -10.26 -3.01
N ALA A 102 -9.22 -10.45 -2.39
CA ALA A 102 -8.48 -9.35 -1.77
C ALA A 102 -8.06 -8.29 -2.80
N GLN A 103 -7.63 -8.72 -4.00
CA GLN A 103 -7.33 -7.81 -5.12
C GLN A 103 -8.58 -7.00 -5.50
N ALA A 104 -9.71 -7.65 -5.70
CA ALA A 104 -10.97 -6.97 -6.05
C ALA A 104 -11.41 -5.97 -4.96
N LEU A 105 -11.24 -6.30 -3.68
CA LEU A 105 -11.50 -5.40 -2.56
C LEU A 105 -10.56 -4.19 -2.58
N GLY A 106 -9.28 -4.41 -2.87
CA GLY A 106 -8.28 -3.33 -3.00
C GLY A 106 -8.57 -2.40 -4.17
N GLU A 107 -8.92 -2.95 -5.33
CA GLU A 107 -9.31 -2.17 -6.51
C GLU A 107 -10.57 -1.33 -6.24
N LYS A 108 -11.58 -1.93 -5.62
CA LYS A 108 -12.80 -1.24 -5.23
C LYS A 108 -12.51 -0.12 -4.24
N PHE A 109 -11.74 -0.41 -3.19
CA PHE A 109 -11.31 0.59 -2.21
C PHE A 109 -10.56 1.75 -2.88
N CYS A 110 -9.64 1.43 -3.80
CA CYS A 110 -8.90 2.44 -4.55
C CYS A 110 -9.82 3.32 -5.41
N ALA A 111 -10.76 2.72 -6.14
CA ALA A 111 -11.70 3.43 -7.00
C ALA A 111 -12.64 4.36 -6.20
N GLU A 112 -13.11 3.91 -5.03
CA GLU A 112 -14.04 4.65 -4.17
C GLU A 112 -13.35 5.80 -3.42
N HIS A 113 -12.12 5.58 -2.93
CA HIS A 113 -11.46 6.55 -2.03
C HIS A 113 -10.36 7.38 -2.70
N PHE A 114 -9.82 6.94 -3.83
CA PHE A 114 -8.79 7.67 -4.57
C PHE A 114 -9.19 7.94 -6.04
N PRO A 115 -10.46 8.32 -6.32
CA PRO A 115 -10.86 8.58 -7.70
C PRO A 115 -10.03 9.73 -8.28
N GLY A 116 -9.80 9.66 -9.59
CA GLY A 116 -9.01 10.65 -10.32
C GLY A 116 -7.51 10.64 -10.01
N HIS A 117 -7.01 9.65 -9.28
CA HIS A 117 -5.58 9.37 -9.16
C HIS A 117 -5.19 8.18 -10.04
N GLN A 118 -4.01 8.24 -10.64
CA GLN A 118 -3.37 7.06 -11.21
C GLN A 118 -2.94 6.15 -10.06
N ALA A 119 -3.22 4.87 -10.18
CA ALA A 119 -2.93 3.92 -9.13
C ALA A 119 -2.39 2.60 -9.65
N LEU A 120 -1.58 1.96 -8.80
CA LEU A 120 -1.11 0.59 -8.91
C LEU A 120 -1.65 -0.17 -7.71
N VAL A 121 -2.39 -1.26 -7.95
CA VAL A 121 -2.93 -2.13 -6.91
C VAL A 121 -2.31 -3.51 -7.06
N CYS A 122 -1.64 -3.98 -6.00
CA CYS A 122 -0.96 -5.27 -6.00
C CYS A 122 -1.28 -6.04 -4.72
N THR A 123 -1.68 -7.30 -4.87
CA THR A 123 -1.98 -8.19 -3.74
C THR A 123 -0.96 -9.30 -3.67
N HIS A 124 -0.44 -9.54 -2.47
CA HIS A 124 0.45 -10.65 -2.16
C HIS A 124 -0.27 -11.64 -1.21
N PRO A 125 -0.05 -12.96 -1.39
CA PRO A 125 -0.64 -14.00 -0.53
C PRO A 125 0.06 -14.12 0.81
N ASP A 126 1.31 -13.70 0.90
CA ASP A 126 2.20 -13.85 2.05
C ASP A 126 2.51 -12.50 2.70
N GLY A 127 2.41 -12.43 4.01
CA GLY A 127 2.90 -11.28 4.77
C GLY A 127 4.41 -11.35 4.96
N HIS A 128 5.02 -10.27 5.44
CA HIS A 128 6.39 -10.31 5.93
C HIS A 128 6.60 -11.49 6.87
N ASN A 129 7.73 -12.17 6.77
CA ASN A 129 8.07 -13.37 7.54
C ASN A 129 7.15 -14.58 7.30
N HIS A 130 6.62 -14.74 6.10
CA HIS A 130 5.70 -15.84 5.79
C HIS A 130 4.56 -15.95 6.80
N SER A 131 4.06 -14.80 7.28
CA SER A 131 2.98 -14.74 8.27
C SER A 131 1.64 -15.23 7.72
N GLY A 132 1.56 -15.48 6.41
CA GLY A 132 0.37 -16.03 5.75
C GLY A 132 -0.79 -15.05 5.64
N ASN A 133 -0.57 -13.76 5.91
CA ASN A 133 -1.61 -12.75 5.76
C ASN A 133 -1.63 -12.18 4.35
N ILE A 134 -2.75 -12.33 3.68
CA ILE A 134 -3.00 -11.66 2.40
C ILE A 134 -2.99 -10.14 2.64
N HIS A 135 -2.28 -9.40 1.79
CA HIS A 135 -2.22 -7.95 1.91
C HIS A 135 -2.23 -7.27 0.55
N VAL A 136 -2.92 -6.14 0.50
CA VAL A 136 -3.08 -5.33 -0.71
C VAL A 136 -2.29 -4.05 -0.58
N HIS A 137 -1.44 -3.80 -1.55
CA HIS A 137 -0.72 -2.55 -1.75
C HIS A 137 -1.49 -1.67 -2.73
N ILE A 138 -1.77 -0.44 -2.35
CA ILE A 138 -2.39 0.58 -3.20
C ILE A 138 -1.41 1.75 -3.28
N VAL A 139 -0.75 1.92 -4.41
CA VAL A 139 0.18 3.03 -4.66
C VAL A 139 -0.50 4.02 -5.58
N ILE A 140 -0.73 5.24 -5.12
CA ILE A 140 -1.34 6.29 -5.94
C ILE A 140 -0.33 7.40 -6.26
N ASN A 141 -0.40 7.95 -7.48
CA ASN A 141 0.23 9.23 -7.76
C ASN A 141 -0.35 10.28 -6.82
N SER A 142 0.49 11.07 -6.16
CA SER A 142 0.01 12.14 -5.28
C SER A 142 -0.83 13.18 -6.04
N LEU A 143 -0.66 13.29 -7.36
CA LEU A 143 -1.36 14.24 -8.20
C LEU A 143 -2.68 13.66 -8.70
N ARG A 144 -3.77 14.40 -8.53
CA ARG A 144 -5.07 14.11 -9.14
C ARG A 144 -5.10 14.56 -10.59
N ILE A 145 -5.55 13.70 -11.49
CA ILE A 145 -5.58 13.96 -12.94
C ILE A 145 -6.97 14.35 -13.49
N GLU A 146 -8.02 14.09 -12.69
CA GLU A 146 -9.41 14.39 -13.04
C GLU A 146 -10.11 15.11 -11.89
N GLU A 147 -11.07 15.96 -12.20
CA GLU A 147 -11.95 16.56 -11.18
C GLU A 147 -12.94 15.51 -10.67
N VAL A 148 -13.15 15.49 -9.36
CA VAL A 148 -13.99 14.50 -8.68
C VAL A 148 -14.95 15.19 -7.71
N PRO A 149 -16.05 14.57 -7.28
CA PRO A 149 -16.89 15.07 -6.20
C PRO A 149 -16.09 15.29 -4.91
N PHE A 150 -16.61 16.17 -4.03
CA PHE A 150 -16.03 16.35 -2.70
C PHE A 150 -16.24 15.08 -1.86
N LEU A 151 -15.15 14.46 -1.42
CA LEU A 151 -15.16 13.21 -0.65
C LEU A 151 -15.02 13.50 0.84
N PRO A 152 -15.52 12.61 1.74
CA PRO A 152 -15.58 12.85 3.18
C PRO A 152 -14.22 13.13 3.85
N TYR A 153 -13.13 12.65 3.28
CA TYR A 153 -11.79 12.89 3.81
C TYR A 153 -11.12 14.19 3.34
N MET A 154 -11.74 14.88 2.39
CA MET A 154 -11.18 16.13 1.84
C MET A 154 -11.43 17.30 2.81
N ASP A 155 -10.41 18.13 3.02
CA ASP A 155 -10.51 19.29 3.90
C ASP A 155 -10.91 20.56 3.16
N ARG A 156 -10.65 20.64 1.84
CA ARG A 156 -10.78 21.88 1.06
C ARG A 156 -11.48 21.60 -0.27
N PRO A 157 -12.32 22.52 -0.75
CA PRO A 157 -12.94 22.41 -2.08
C PRO A 157 -11.92 22.23 -3.22
N ALA A 158 -10.70 22.79 -3.08
CA ALA A 158 -9.64 22.63 -4.06
C ALA A 158 -9.13 21.20 -4.19
N ASP A 159 -9.32 20.36 -3.18
CA ASP A 159 -8.84 18.98 -3.18
C ASP A 159 -9.59 18.09 -4.20
N THR A 160 -10.73 18.56 -4.74
CA THR A 160 -11.49 17.89 -5.81
C THR A 160 -10.88 18.07 -7.20
N LYS A 161 -10.05 19.09 -7.40
CA LYS A 161 -9.64 19.54 -8.74
C LYS A 161 -8.47 18.75 -9.31
N ALA A 162 -8.48 18.54 -10.63
CA ALA A 162 -7.31 18.08 -11.36
C ALA A 162 -6.12 19.03 -11.14
N GLY A 163 -4.92 18.47 -11.05
CA GLY A 163 -3.70 19.22 -10.72
C GLY A 163 -3.47 19.47 -9.23
N CYS A 164 -4.42 19.10 -8.35
CA CYS A 164 -4.24 19.14 -6.90
C CYS A 164 -3.63 17.84 -6.36
N LYS A 165 -2.81 17.98 -5.31
CA LYS A 165 -2.17 16.84 -4.65
C LYS A 165 -3.10 16.23 -3.61
N HIS A 166 -3.07 14.90 -3.52
CA HIS A 166 -3.67 14.16 -2.42
C HIS A 166 -3.08 14.59 -1.08
N ARG A 167 -3.94 14.71 -0.08
CA ARG A 167 -3.57 15.03 1.29
C ARG A 167 -4.06 13.93 2.21
N CYS A 168 -3.13 13.28 2.90
CA CYS A 168 -3.45 12.33 3.95
C CYS A 168 -3.21 12.98 5.31
N THR A 169 -4.21 13.74 5.80
CA THR A 169 -4.22 14.28 7.15
C THR A 169 -4.59 13.19 8.16
N ASP A 170 -4.44 13.47 9.46
CA ASP A 170 -4.87 12.53 10.51
C ASP A 170 -6.38 12.22 10.40
N ALA A 171 -7.20 13.22 10.05
CA ALA A 171 -8.62 13.03 9.81
C ALA A 171 -8.87 12.10 8.60
N ALA A 172 -8.17 12.34 7.50
CA ALA A 172 -8.25 11.48 6.32
C ALA A 172 -7.81 10.04 6.63
N LEU A 173 -6.72 9.86 7.37
CA LEU A 173 -6.25 8.53 7.76
C LEU A 173 -7.25 7.81 8.69
N ARG A 174 -7.89 8.53 9.61
CA ARG A 174 -8.98 7.99 10.44
C ARG A 174 -10.17 7.57 9.59
N TYR A 175 -10.55 8.38 8.61
CA TYR A 175 -11.60 8.02 7.65
C TYR A 175 -11.25 6.74 6.88
N PHE A 176 -10.07 6.63 6.28
CA PHE A 176 -9.67 5.40 5.56
C PHE A 176 -9.62 4.17 6.47
N LYS A 177 -9.23 4.33 7.72
CA LYS A 177 -9.29 3.25 8.71
C LYS A 177 -10.73 2.80 8.99
N SER A 178 -11.69 3.74 9.12
CA SER A 178 -13.10 3.37 9.28
C SER A 178 -13.65 2.66 8.06
N GLU A 179 -13.27 3.08 6.86
CA GLU A 179 -13.70 2.44 5.61
C GLU A 179 -13.14 1.00 5.47
N VAL A 180 -11.89 0.75 5.89
CA VAL A 180 -11.34 -0.61 5.95
C VAL A 180 -12.12 -1.47 6.95
N MET A 181 -12.47 -0.94 8.13
CA MET A 181 -13.28 -1.67 9.11
C MET A 181 -14.66 -1.99 8.55
N GLU A 182 -15.31 -1.02 7.88
CA GLU A 182 -16.62 -1.20 7.26
C GLU A 182 -16.57 -2.22 6.10
N MET A 183 -15.52 -2.16 5.28
CA MET A 183 -15.27 -3.15 4.23
C MET A 183 -15.16 -4.56 4.82
N CYS A 184 -14.31 -4.75 5.84
CA CYS A 184 -14.16 -6.05 6.49
C CYS A 184 -15.46 -6.54 7.13
N HIS A 185 -16.23 -5.65 7.76
CA HIS A 185 -17.53 -6.00 8.34
C HIS A 185 -18.52 -6.49 7.26
N ARG A 186 -18.61 -5.77 6.16
CA ARG A 186 -19.50 -6.11 5.04
C ARG A 186 -19.13 -7.45 4.39
N GLU A 187 -17.84 -7.75 4.29
CA GLU A 187 -17.35 -9.00 3.70
C GLU A 187 -17.22 -10.16 4.72
N GLY A 188 -17.63 -9.95 5.97
CA GLY A 188 -17.56 -10.97 7.02
C GLY A 188 -16.14 -11.34 7.46
N LEU A 189 -15.16 -10.43 7.25
CA LEU A 189 -13.76 -10.63 7.57
C LEU A 189 -13.44 -10.17 9.01
N TYR A 190 -12.39 -10.75 9.59
CA TYR A 190 -11.92 -10.36 10.90
C TYR A 190 -11.39 -8.93 10.93
N GLN A 191 -11.87 -8.13 11.85
CA GLN A 191 -11.46 -6.74 12.02
C GLN A 191 -11.10 -6.43 13.48
N ILE A 192 -10.37 -5.34 13.66
CA ILE A 192 -10.09 -4.73 14.96
C ILE A 192 -10.46 -3.26 14.91
N ASP A 193 -10.60 -2.65 16.07
CA ASP A 193 -10.75 -1.21 16.18
C ASP A 193 -9.43 -0.50 15.82
N LEU A 194 -9.39 0.06 14.60
CA LEU A 194 -8.24 0.82 14.10
C LEU A 194 -8.22 2.27 14.58
N LEU A 195 -9.31 2.74 15.22
CA LEU A 195 -9.49 4.13 15.59
C LEU A 195 -9.05 4.45 17.01
N ASN A 196 -9.22 3.50 17.94
CA ASN A 196 -8.98 3.73 19.37
C ASN A 196 -7.61 3.23 19.86
N GLY A 197 -6.85 2.59 19.01
CA GLY A 197 -5.50 2.11 19.32
C GLY A 197 -5.46 0.96 20.32
N SER A 198 -4.29 0.34 20.46
CA SER A 198 -4.05 -0.73 21.43
C SER A 198 -3.59 -0.15 22.77
N LYS A 199 -4.01 -0.78 23.89
CA LYS A 199 -3.47 -0.47 25.23
C LYS A 199 -1.97 -0.80 25.34
N ASN A 200 -1.50 -1.79 24.58
CA ASN A 200 -0.10 -2.22 24.53
C ASN A 200 0.50 -1.84 23.17
N ARG A 201 0.77 -0.55 23.01
CA ARG A 201 1.33 -0.03 21.76
C ARG A 201 2.84 -0.25 21.72
N VAL A 202 3.31 -1.00 20.74
CA VAL A 202 4.73 -1.08 20.34
C VAL A 202 4.92 -0.19 19.12
N THR A 203 5.95 0.65 19.12
CA THR A 203 6.28 1.46 17.95
C THR A 203 6.91 0.59 16.86
N ASP A 204 6.80 0.99 15.58
CA ASP A 204 7.46 0.29 14.47
C ASP A 204 8.96 0.08 14.73
N ARG A 205 9.62 1.08 15.34
CA ARG A 205 11.05 1.00 15.70
C ARG A 205 11.33 -0.10 16.73
N GLU A 206 10.52 -0.20 17.77
CA GLU A 206 10.66 -1.23 18.81
C GLU A 206 10.35 -2.61 18.25
N TYR A 207 9.28 -2.74 17.45
CA TYR A 207 8.93 -3.97 16.76
C TYR A 207 10.08 -4.49 15.89
N TRP A 208 10.64 -3.65 15.03
CA TRP A 208 11.74 -4.04 14.16
C TRP A 208 13.04 -4.30 14.93
N ALA A 209 13.30 -3.59 16.04
CA ALA A 209 14.44 -3.87 16.90
C ALA A 209 14.32 -5.26 17.55
N GLN A 210 13.12 -5.63 18.02
CA GLN A 210 12.85 -6.96 18.59
C GLN A 210 13.02 -8.05 17.51
N LYS A 211 12.46 -7.85 16.32
CA LYS A 211 12.57 -8.83 15.21
C LYS A 211 14.01 -9.05 14.78
N LYS A 212 14.80 -7.98 14.62
CA LYS A 212 16.22 -8.09 14.29
C LYS A 212 17.03 -8.77 15.39
N GLY A 213 16.74 -8.49 16.65
CA GLY A 213 17.35 -9.15 17.79
C GLY A 213 17.05 -10.65 17.80
N GLN A 214 15.78 -11.05 17.56
CA GLN A 214 15.40 -12.45 17.47
C GLN A 214 16.10 -13.17 16.33
N ALA A 215 16.08 -12.60 15.13
CA ALA A 215 16.76 -13.18 13.96
C ALA A 215 18.27 -13.37 14.16
N ALA A 216 18.92 -12.44 14.89
CA ALA A 216 20.33 -12.56 15.24
C ALA A 216 20.59 -13.74 16.22
N LEU A 217 19.70 -13.91 17.21
CA LEU A 217 19.75 -15.03 18.17
C LEU A 217 19.52 -16.37 17.48
N ASP A 218 18.51 -16.44 16.60
CA ASP A 218 18.17 -17.65 15.84
C ASP A 218 19.36 -18.08 14.95
N LYS A 219 20.05 -17.12 14.33
CA LYS A 219 21.24 -17.38 13.52
C LYS A 219 22.44 -17.87 14.36
N GLN A 220 22.58 -17.38 15.60
CA GLN A 220 23.63 -17.85 16.51
C GLN A 220 23.35 -19.26 17.05
N ASN A 221 22.08 -19.63 17.17
CA ASN A 221 21.64 -20.92 17.71
C ASN A 221 21.35 -21.96 16.63
N ALA A 222 21.52 -21.61 15.36
CA ALA A 222 21.40 -22.56 14.26
C ALA A 222 22.52 -23.60 14.33
N PRO A 223 22.23 -24.94 14.17
CA PRO A 223 23.19 -26.00 14.28
C PRO A 223 24.26 -25.96 13.19
#